data_d3fe5a459762412cdc829c8a8c68f643
#
_entry.id   d3fe5a459762412cdc829c8a8c68f643
#
_cell.length_a   1.000
_cell.length_b   1.000
_cell.length_c   1.000
_cell.angle_alpha   90.00
_cell.angle_beta   90.00
_cell.angle_gamma   90.00
#
_symmetry.space_group_name_H-M   'P 1'
#
loop_
_entity.id
_entity.type
_entity.pdbx_description
1 polymer ?
#
loop_
_entity_poly.entity_id
_entity_poly.type
_entity_poly.pdbx_seq_one_letter_code
_entity_poly.pdbx_strand_id
1 'polypeptide(L)'
;MLLVLLIIIISLPIKISKEKPIINTINTIFNNKNGKTKVIDPIGKLEIPKINLTKYLYDQNSSLNNIEENVTILKETISKNENGLMILAAHSGDSDKAFFNDLDKLTIGDHINLKYKGKEYPYIVTNIFEQEKKGYINLDIKDESQLFLTTCSKAPHKQLIIETKKIVLTP
;
A
#
# COMPACT_ATOMS: atom_id res chain seq x y z
N MET A 1 -49.97 -45.69 13.16
CA MET A 1 -50.28 -44.26 13.31
C MET A 1 -49.00 -43.51 13.05
N LEU A 2 -48.81 -43.05 11.80
CA LEU A 2 -47.58 -42.47 11.32
C LEU A 2 -47.68 -40.92 11.45
N LEU A 3 -46.86 -40.32 12.34
CA LEU A 3 -46.84 -38.88 12.54
C LEU A 3 -45.93 -38.27 11.47
N VAL A 4 -46.52 -37.62 10.48
CA VAL A 4 -45.79 -36.84 9.45
C VAL A 4 -45.48 -35.48 10.05
N LEU A 5 -44.22 -35.25 10.37
CA LEU A 5 -43.72 -33.93 10.79
C LEU A 5 -43.55 -33.05 9.57
N LEU A 6 -44.44 -32.11 9.37
CA LEU A 6 -44.40 -31.11 8.30
C LEU A 6 -43.38 -30.02 8.70
N ILE A 7 -42.17 -30.08 8.12
CA ILE A 7 -41.18 -29.01 8.30
C ILE A 7 -41.56 -27.86 7.36
N ILE A 8 -42.16 -26.81 7.94
CA ILE A 8 -42.39 -25.55 7.22
C ILE A 8 -41.06 -24.80 7.13
N ILE A 9 -40.39 -24.85 5.98
CA ILE A 9 -39.25 -23.99 5.71
C ILE A 9 -39.81 -22.60 5.41
N ILE A 10 -39.75 -21.73 6.42
CA ILE A 10 -40.02 -20.29 6.20
C ILE A 10 -38.83 -19.71 5.49
N SER A 11 -38.91 -19.56 4.18
CA SER A 11 -37.96 -18.81 3.38
C SER A 11 -38.14 -17.32 3.67
N LEU A 12 -37.35 -16.79 4.60
CA LEU A 12 -37.24 -15.36 4.80
C LEU A 12 -36.55 -14.76 3.55
N PRO A 13 -37.12 -13.72 2.92
CA PRO A 13 -36.45 -13.07 1.81
C PRO A 13 -35.19 -12.38 2.33
N ILE A 14 -34.02 -12.86 1.91
CA ILE A 14 -32.74 -12.16 2.11
C ILE A 14 -32.85 -10.85 1.35
N LYS A 15 -33.12 -9.77 2.09
CA LYS A 15 -33.08 -8.42 1.55
C LYS A 15 -31.63 -8.08 1.30
N ILE A 16 -31.13 -8.38 0.09
CA ILE A 16 -29.82 -7.91 -0.36
C ILE A 16 -29.94 -6.38 -0.44
N SER A 17 -29.47 -5.72 0.63
CA SER A 17 -29.21 -4.30 0.59
C SER A 17 -28.18 -4.09 -0.53
N LYS A 18 -28.59 -3.45 -1.62
CA LYS A 18 -27.67 -2.88 -2.59
C LYS A 18 -26.97 -1.71 -1.88
N GLU A 19 -26.02 -2.02 -1.03
CA GLU A 19 -25.04 -1.01 -0.62
C GLU A 19 -24.36 -0.56 -1.89
N LYS A 20 -24.67 0.67 -2.29
CA LYS A 20 -23.86 1.37 -3.28
C LYS A 20 -22.43 1.26 -2.79
N PRO A 21 -21.45 0.86 -3.63
CA PRO A 21 -20.08 0.94 -3.23
C PRO A 21 -19.85 2.39 -2.79
N ILE A 22 -19.56 2.58 -1.52
CA ILE A 22 -19.05 3.86 -1.03
C ILE A 22 -17.69 3.94 -1.71
N ILE A 23 -17.68 4.53 -2.89
CA ILE A 23 -16.47 5.05 -3.50
C ILE A 23 -16.07 6.18 -2.57
N ASN A 24 -15.33 5.84 -1.53
CA ASN A 24 -14.54 6.81 -0.80
C ASN A 24 -13.44 7.27 -1.75
N THR A 25 -13.85 8.03 -2.75
CA THR A 25 -12.95 8.89 -3.50
C THR A 25 -12.49 9.91 -2.48
N ILE A 26 -11.36 9.64 -1.83
CA ILE A 26 -10.67 10.67 -1.04
C ILE A 26 -10.09 11.62 -2.07
N ASN A 27 -10.95 12.49 -2.56
CA ASN A 27 -10.57 13.62 -3.40
C ASN A 27 -9.88 14.62 -2.46
N THR A 28 -8.57 14.67 -2.49
CA THR A 28 -7.86 15.73 -1.81
C THR A 28 -8.09 17.02 -2.59
N ILE A 29 -8.82 17.94 -1.98
CA ILE A 29 -9.20 19.21 -2.58
C ILE A 29 -8.11 20.24 -2.25
N PHE A 30 -7.38 20.70 -3.27
CA PHE A 30 -6.50 21.84 -3.14
C PHE A 30 -7.18 23.09 -3.67
N ASN A 31 -7.30 24.11 -2.84
CA ASN A 31 -7.71 25.44 -3.28
C ASN A 31 -6.54 26.12 -3.99
N ASN A 32 -6.62 26.26 -5.29
CA ASN A 32 -5.71 27.11 -6.05
C ASN A 32 -6.15 28.58 -5.90
N LYS A 33 -5.20 29.53 -5.98
CA LYS A 33 -5.46 30.99 -5.89
C LYS A 33 -6.55 31.52 -6.84
N ASN A 34 -6.97 30.72 -7.82
CA ASN A 34 -8.01 31.07 -8.79
C ASN A 34 -9.39 30.44 -8.49
N GLY A 35 -9.62 29.90 -7.30
CA GLY A 35 -10.92 29.34 -6.89
C GLY A 35 -11.34 28.05 -7.61
N LYS A 36 -10.48 27.45 -8.46
CA LYS A 36 -10.75 26.18 -9.09
C LYS A 36 -10.23 25.04 -8.22
N THR A 37 -11.13 24.19 -7.77
CA THR A 37 -10.81 22.96 -7.07
C THR A 37 -10.22 21.96 -8.06
N LYS A 38 -8.94 21.60 -7.90
CA LYS A 38 -8.32 20.52 -8.67
C LYS A 38 -8.41 19.23 -7.88
N VAL A 39 -9.14 18.27 -8.39
CA VAL A 39 -9.16 16.90 -7.85
C VAL A 39 -7.92 16.17 -8.38
N ILE A 40 -7.16 15.54 -7.49
CA ILE A 40 -6.00 14.73 -7.84
C ILE A 40 -6.33 13.29 -7.49
N ASP A 41 -6.51 12.45 -8.50
CA ASP A 41 -6.80 11.04 -8.30
C ASP A 41 -5.53 10.25 -7.97
N PRO A 42 -5.61 9.30 -7.03
CA PRO A 42 -4.51 8.40 -6.76
C PRO A 42 -4.28 7.45 -7.94
N ILE A 43 -3.02 7.16 -8.24
CA ILE A 43 -2.62 6.20 -9.26
C ILE A 43 -2.42 4.79 -8.71
N GLY A 44 -2.47 4.63 -7.39
CA GLY A 44 -2.29 3.35 -6.73
C GLY A 44 -2.75 3.34 -5.28
N LYS A 45 -2.67 2.16 -4.69
CA LYS A 45 -2.98 1.90 -3.28
C LYS A 45 -2.02 0.84 -2.74
N LEU A 46 -1.42 1.12 -1.59
CA LEU A 46 -0.63 0.17 -0.82
C LEU A 46 -1.47 -0.35 0.34
N GLU A 47 -1.50 -1.67 0.52
CA GLU A 47 -2.15 -2.32 1.65
C GLU A 47 -1.18 -3.31 2.31
N ILE A 48 -1.01 -3.19 3.62
CA ILE A 48 -0.19 -4.09 4.43
C ILE A 48 -1.06 -4.58 5.59
N PRO A 49 -1.76 -5.72 5.43
CA PRO A 49 -2.76 -6.19 6.40
C PRO A 49 -2.18 -6.41 7.80
N LYS A 50 -0.97 -6.92 7.91
CA LYS A 50 -0.30 -7.22 9.18
C LYS A 50 -0.24 -6.03 10.13
N ILE A 51 -0.13 -4.82 9.60
CA ILE A 51 -0.02 -3.57 10.35
C ILE A 51 -1.21 -2.64 10.13
N ASN A 52 -2.31 -3.16 9.55
CA ASN A 52 -3.52 -2.39 9.24
C ASN A 52 -3.25 -1.11 8.44
N LEU A 53 -2.25 -1.13 7.56
CA LEU A 53 -1.89 0.02 6.73
C LEU A 53 -2.65 -0.03 5.41
N THR A 54 -3.33 1.07 5.07
CA THR A 54 -3.88 1.34 3.74
C THR A 54 -3.57 2.78 3.37
N LYS A 55 -2.83 3.00 2.27
CA LYS A 55 -2.45 4.33 1.79
C LYS A 55 -2.59 4.43 0.28
N TYR A 56 -3.08 5.58 -0.17
CA TYR A 56 -3.12 5.92 -1.59
C TYR A 56 -1.76 6.44 -2.06
N LEU A 57 -1.44 6.14 -3.32
CA LEU A 57 -0.21 6.55 -3.97
C LEU A 57 -0.54 7.52 -5.11
N TYR A 58 0.29 8.53 -5.26
CA TYR A 58 0.13 9.59 -6.25
C TYR A 58 1.27 9.57 -7.27
N ASP A 59 1.04 10.16 -8.43
CA ASP A 59 2.07 10.26 -9.48
C ASP A 59 3.32 10.97 -8.96
N GLN A 60 4.49 10.55 -9.42
CA GLN A 60 5.78 11.08 -8.97
C GLN A 60 5.90 12.60 -9.16
N ASN A 61 5.18 13.18 -10.11
CA ASN A 61 5.14 14.61 -10.36
C ASN A 61 4.00 15.32 -9.61
N SER A 62 3.19 14.58 -8.86
CA SER A 62 2.11 15.15 -8.06
C SER A 62 2.67 15.83 -6.82
N SER A 63 2.09 16.98 -6.44
CA SER A 63 2.38 17.62 -5.14
C SER A 63 2.02 16.74 -3.94
N LEU A 64 1.14 15.74 -4.15
CA LEU A 64 0.76 14.77 -3.13
C LEU A 64 1.75 13.60 -3.01
N ASN A 65 2.65 13.41 -3.97
CA ASN A 65 3.77 12.47 -3.85
C ASN A 65 4.90 13.14 -3.06
N ASN A 66 4.64 13.40 -1.80
CA ASN A 66 5.51 14.14 -0.90
C ASN A 66 5.57 13.41 0.45
N ILE A 67 6.79 13.13 0.92
CA ILE A 67 7.04 12.35 2.12
C ILE A 67 6.47 13.01 3.40
N GLU A 68 6.36 14.35 3.39
CA GLU A 68 5.76 15.10 4.50
C GLU A 68 4.24 14.93 4.60
N GLU A 69 3.59 14.43 3.53
CA GLU A 69 2.14 14.33 3.46
C GLU A 69 1.64 12.90 3.23
N ASN A 70 2.42 12.07 2.53
CA ASN A 70 1.97 10.76 2.08
C ASN A 70 3.10 9.74 2.02
N VAL A 71 2.72 8.47 1.81
CA VAL A 71 3.66 7.47 1.29
C VAL A 71 4.08 7.89 -0.11
N THR A 72 5.37 8.06 -0.30
CA THR A 72 5.98 8.64 -1.48
C THR A 72 6.62 7.58 -2.35
N ILE A 73 6.34 7.63 -3.66
CA ILE A 73 7.07 6.86 -4.67
C ILE A 73 8.37 7.61 -4.95
N LEU A 74 9.52 7.01 -4.63
CA LEU A 74 10.81 7.65 -4.89
C LEU A 74 11.11 7.74 -6.39
N LYS A 75 11.83 8.79 -6.78
CA LYS A 75 12.17 9.05 -8.21
C LYS A 75 13.08 7.99 -8.80
N GLU A 76 13.88 7.35 -7.98
CA GLU A 76 14.77 6.24 -8.32
C GLU A 76 14.01 4.96 -8.68
N THR A 77 12.69 4.95 -8.43
CA THR A 77 11.81 3.89 -8.89
C THR A 77 11.90 3.75 -10.40
N ILE A 78 12.46 2.65 -10.87
CA ILE A 78 12.61 2.38 -12.30
C ILE A 78 11.37 1.66 -12.79
N SER A 79 10.46 2.40 -13.37
CA SER A 79 9.30 1.82 -14.06
C SER A 79 9.68 1.44 -15.49
N LYS A 80 10.61 0.51 -15.67
CA LYS A 80 10.87 -0.08 -16.98
C LYS A 80 10.11 -1.39 -17.12
N ASN A 81 8.90 -1.30 -17.70
CA ASN A 81 8.03 -2.45 -17.97
C ASN A 81 7.41 -3.08 -16.70
N GLU A 82 6.68 -4.20 -16.89
CA GLU A 82 5.96 -4.90 -15.81
C GLU A 82 6.85 -5.52 -14.72
N ASN A 83 8.16 -5.50 -14.91
CA ASN A 83 9.20 -6.02 -14.01
C ASN A 83 10.04 -4.89 -13.38
N GLY A 84 9.46 -3.75 -13.10
CA GLY A 84 10.17 -2.61 -12.54
C GLY A 84 10.45 -2.72 -11.04
N LEU A 85 11.46 -1.98 -10.62
CA LEU A 85 11.73 -1.68 -9.22
C LEU A 85 10.83 -0.54 -8.75
N MET A 86 10.11 -0.72 -7.63
CA MET A 86 9.41 0.36 -6.96
C MET A 86 9.95 0.54 -5.54
N ILE A 87 10.21 1.79 -5.17
CA ILE A 87 10.64 2.14 -3.81
C ILE A 87 9.62 3.11 -3.23
N LEU A 88 9.03 2.74 -2.10
CA LEU A 88 8.09 3.56 -1.35
C LEU A 88 8.73 3.99 -0.03
N ALA A 89 8.62 5.28 0.27
CA ALA A 89 9.14 5.86 1.50
C ALA A 89 8.04 6.60 2.27
N ALA A 90 8.10 6.57 3.59
CA ALA A 90 7.30 7.40 4.47
C ALA A 90 8.02 7.59 5.81
N HIS A 91 7.58 8.57 6.58
CA HIS A 91 8.08 8.79 7.92
C HIS A 91 7.69 7.67 8.89
N SER A 92 8.55 7.48 9.91
CA SER A 92 8.27 6.79 11.17
C SER A 92 8.51 7.74 12.33
N GLY A 93 7.92 7.46 13.50
CA GLY A 93 8.01 8.27 14.72
C GLY A 93 6.64 8.66 15.27
N ASP A 94 6.57 9.73 16.04
CA ASP A 94 5.38 10.11 16.82
C ASP A 94 4.42 11.06 16.07
N SER A 95 4.69 11.34 14.79
CA SER A 95 3.83 12.19 13.97
C SER A 95 2.60 11.40 13.46
N ASP A 96 1.47 12.07 13.31
CA ASP A 96 0.27 11.55 12.65
C ASP A 96 0.51 11.22 11.16
N LYS A 97 1.60 11.72 10.58
CA LYS A 97 2.09 11.43 9.22
C LYS A 97 3.18 10.36 9.18
N ALA A 98 3.48 9.71 10.30
CA ALA A 98 4.43 8.61 10.40
C ALA A 98 3.82 7.29 9.87
N PHE A 99 3.48 7.26 8.59
CA PHE A 99 2.70 6.16 7.99
C PHE A 99 3.45 4.82 8.01
N PHE A 100 4.76 4.82 8.12
CA PHE A 100 5.58 3.61 8.20
C PHE A 100 6.11 3.33 9.62
N ASN A 101 5.42 3.85 10.63
CA ASN A 101 5.82 3.67 12.03
C ASN A 101 5.88 2.21 12.46
N ASP A 102 5.02 1.38 11.90
CA ASP A 102 4.86 -0.03 12.26
C ASP A 102 5.54 -1.00 11.27
N LEU A 103 6.37 -0.53 10.34
CA LEU A 103 7.08 -1.41 9.41
C LEU A 103 8.02 -2.40 10.11
N ASP A 104 8.54 -2.05 11.26
CA ASP A 104 9.39 -2.92 12.08
C ASP A 104 8.65 -4.13 12.69
N LYS A 105 7.30 -4.15 12.63
CA LYS A 105 6.48 -5.28 13.04
C LYS A 105 6.32 -6.35 11.95
N LEU A 106 6.78 -6.06 10.73
CA LEU A 106 6.75 -7.02 9.64
C LEU A 106 7.79 -8.13 9.85
N THR A 107 7.48 -9.29 9.30
CA THR A 107 8.33 -10.47 9.31
C THR A 107 8.42 -11.06 7.91
N ILE A 108 9.46 -11.84 7.64
CA ILE A 108 9.57 -12.58 6.36
C ILE A 108 8.33 -13.46 6.22
N GLY A 109 7.72 -13.43 5.03
CA GLY A 109 6.49 -14.13 4.73
C GLY A 109 5.22 -13.28 4.82
N ASP A 110 5.27 -12.08 5.39
CA ASP A 110 4.10 -11.19 5.43
C ASP A 110 3.73 -10.69 4.03
N HIS A 111 2.42 -10.52 3.80
CA HIS A 111 1.88 -10.12 2.52
C HIS A 111 1.73 -8.61 2.42
N ILE A 112 2.02 -8.08 1.23
CA ILE A 112 1.83 -6.69 0.84
C ILE A 112 1.08 -6.66 -0.49
N ASN A 113 -0.01 -5.91 -0.56
CA ASN A 113 -0.79 -5.74 -1.78
C ASN A 113 -0.56 -4.33 -2.33
N LEU A 114 -0.11 -4.25 -3.56
CA LEU A 114 0.05 -3.00 -4.28
C LEU A 114 -0.90 -2.98 -5.47
N LYS A 115 -1.85 -2.05 -5.48
CA LYS A 115 -2.58 -1.69 -6.68
C LYS A 115 -1.91 -0.48 -7.31
N TYR A 116 -1.52 -0.58 -8.58
CA TYR A 116 -0.81 0.50 -9.28
C TYR A 116 -1.23 0.56 -10.74
N LYS A 117 -1.67 1.72 -11.19
CA LYS A 117 -2.17 1.95 -12.57
C LYS A 117 -3.20 0.90 -13.01
N GLY A 118 -4.13 0.60 -12.11
CA GLY A 118 -5.24 -0.33 -12.36
C GLY A 118 -4.89 -1.83 -12.28
N LYS A 119 -3.62 -2.19 -12.09
CA LYS A 119 -3.18 -3.59 -11.93
C LYS A 119 -2.91 -3.89 -10.45
N GLU A 120 -3.08 -5.15 -10.06
CA GLU A 120 -2.80 -5.65 -8.71
C GLU A 120 -1.51 -6.46 -8.70
N TYR A 121 -0.68 -6.21 -7.71
CA TYR A 121 0.62 -6.82 -7.53
C TYR A 121 0.73 -7.31 -6.08
N PRO A 122 0.50 -8.61 -5.85
CA PRO A 122 0.76 -9.22 -4.55
C PRO A 122 2.26 -9.43 -4.36
N TYR A 123 2.74 -9.05 -3.19
CA TYR A 123 4.13 -9.23 -2.77
C TYR A 123 4.21 -10.00 -1.45
N ILE A 124 5.34 -10.64 -1.23
CA ILE A 124 5.71 -11.26 0.04
C ILE A 124 7.04 -10.66 0.53
N VAL A 125 7.13 -10.39 1.82
CA VAL A 125 8.38 -9.93 2.44
C VAL A 125 9.42 -11.04 2.39
N THR A 126 10.58 -10.73 1.84
CA THR A 126 11.69 -11.69 1.67
C THR A 126 12.91 -11.35 2.52
N ASN A 127 13.09 -10.08 2.86
CA ASN A 127 14.20 -9.65 3.69
C ASN A 127 13.84 -8.36 4.44
N ILE A 128 14.43 -8.19 5.62
CA ILE A 128 14.28 -7.01 6.48
C ILE A 128 15.65 -6.68 7.03
N PHE A 129 16.12 -5.48 6.76
CA PHE A 129 17.44 -5.07 7.22
C PHE A 129 17.52 -3.57 7.48
N GLU A 130 18.54 -3.20 8.23
CA GLU A 130 18.89 -1.80 8.47
C GLU A 130 20.21 -1.44 7.79
N GLN A 131 20.28 -0.23 7.32
CA GLN A 131 21.54 0.35 6.84
C GLN A 131 21.73 1.77 7.37
N GLU A 132 22.94 2.28 7.32
CA GLU A 132 23.24 3.67 7.68
C GLU A 132 22.54 4.65 6.73
N LYS A 133 22.01 5.73 7.29
CA LYS A 133 21.34 6.80 6.53
C LYS A 133 22.40 7.73 5.93
N LYS A 134 22.87 7.41 4.72
CA LYS A 134 23.91 8.16 4.00
C LYS A 134 23.38 8.94 2.78
N GLY A 135 22.05 9.11 2.66
CA GLY A 135 21.43 9.79 1.52
C GLY A 135 21.23 8.88 0.30
N TYR A 136 21.55 7.61 0.39
CA TYR A 136 21.29 6.59 -0.64
C TYR A 136 20.87 5.27 0.01
N ILE A 137 20.24 4.40 -0.77
CA ILE A 137 19.82 3.07 -0.35
C ILE A 137 20.58 2.04 -1.19
N ASN A 138 21.34 1.14 -0.54
CA ASN A 138 21.93 -0.01 -1.19
C ASN A 138 20.90 -1.11 -1.30
N LEU A 139 20.51 -1.48 -2.50
CA LEU A 139 19.53 -2.52 -2.77
C LEU A 139 20.18 -3.61 -3.63
N ASP A 140 19.89 -4.87 -3.28
CA ASP A 140 20.17 -6.02 -4.13
C ASP A 140 19.06 -6.17 -5.16
N ILE A 141 19.23 -5.52 -6.32
CA ILE A 141 18.23 -5.51 -7.38
C ILE A 141 18.38 -6.77 -8.21
N LYS A 142 17.33 -7.59 -8.20
CA LYS A 142 17.21 -8.81 -9.00
C LYS A 142 16.42 -8.53 -10.28
N ASP A 143 16.50 -9.43 -11.26
CA ASP A 143 15.82 -9.29 -12.56
C ASP A 143 14.28 -9.42 -12.49
N GLU A 144 13.72 -9.52 -11.31
CA GLU A 144 12.30 -9.68 -11.07
C GLU A 144 11.66 -8.42 -10.48
N SER A 145 10.35 -8.28 -10.63
CA SER A 145 9.60 -7.17 -10.05
C SER A 145 9.75 -7.13 -8.53
N GLN A 146 10.34 -6.07 -8.01
CA GLN A 146 10.60 -5.87 -6.60
C GLN A 146 9.92 -4.60 -6.09
N LEU A 147 9.39 -4.69 -4.88
CA LEU A 147 8.91 -3.56 -4.11
C LEU A 147 9.78 -3.45 -2.85
N PHE A 148 10.31 -2.25 -2.61
CA PHE A 148 11.00 -1.92 -1.38
C PHE A 148 10.21 -0.87 -0.60
N LEU A 149 10.10 -1.06 0.71
CA LEU A 149 9.57 -0.04 1.60
C LEU A 149 10.70 0.45 2.49
N THR A 150 10.78 1.76 2.72
CA THR A 150 11.83 2.33 3.57
C THR A 150 11.31 3.43 4.48
N THR A 151 11.86 3.48 5.67
CA THR A 151 11.59 4.50 6.69
C THR A 151 12.81 4.72 7.58
N CYS A 152 12.77 5.73 8.45
CA CYS A 152 13.77 5.85 9.50
C CYS A 152 13.65 4.67 10.47
N SER A 153 14.80 4.09 10.86
CA SER A 153 14.84 3.07 11.90
C SER A 153 14.70 3.71 13.30
N LYS A 154 14.29 2.90 14.28
CA LYS A 154 14.36 3.26 15.70
C LYS A 154 15.81 3.40 16.19
N ALA A 155 16.76 2.73 15.53
CA ALA A 155 18.18 2.93 15.78
C ALA A 155 18.64 4.28 15.18
N PRO A 156 19.42 5.08 15.91
CA PRO A 156 19.88 6.38 15.44
C PRO A 156 20.72 6.25 14.18
N HIS A 157 20.56 7.21 13.27
CA HIS A 157 21.28 7.30 11.98
C HIS A 157 21.09 6.10 11.03
N LYS A 158 20.09 5.27 11.26
CA LYS A 158 19.76 4.14 10.39
C LYS A 158 18.42 4.31 9.71
N GLN A 159 18.25 3.60 8.61
CA GLN A 159 16.98 3.41 7.91
C GLN A 159 16.64 1.93 7.84
N LEU A 160 15.36 1.62 8.02
CA LEU A 160 14.80 0.28 7.89
C LEU A 160 14.39 0.07 6.44
N ILE A 161 14.72 -1.09 5.89
CA ILE A 161 14.34 -1.50 4.54
C ILE A 161 13.62 -2.84 4.61
N ILE A 162 12.45 -2.89 3.97
CA ILE A 162 11.67 -4.10 3.72
C ILE A 162 11.85 -4.44 2.26
N GLU A 163 12.48 -5.57 1.97
CA GLU A 163 12.60 -6.12 0.63
C GLU A 163 11.45 -7.12 0.38
N THR A 164 10.86 -7.08 -0.81
CA THR A 164 9.79 -7.98 -1.17
C THR A 164 10.01 -8.61 -2.53
N LYS A 165 9.29 -9.70 -2.78
CA LYS A 165 9.21 -10.38 -4.07
C LYS A 165 7.76 -10.46 -4.51
N LYS A 166 7.51 -10.22 -5.80
CA LYS A 166 6.19 -10.39 -6.40
C LYS A 166 5.78 -11.86 -6.36
N ILE A 167 4.55 -12.12 -5.92
CA ILE A 167 3.95 -13.45 -5.99
C ILE A 167 3.41 -13.66 -7.40
N VAL A 168 3.90 -14.68 -8.09
CA VAL A 168 3.34 -15.13 -9.37
C VAL A 168 2.21 -16.10 -9.04
N LEU A 169 0.97 -15.68 -9.28
CA LEU A 169 -0.16 -16.61 -9.19
C LEU A 169 -0.10 -17.49 -10.43
N THR A 170 0.32 -18.74 -10.27
CA THR A 170 0.16 -19.75 -11.31
C THR A 170 -1.33 -20.04 -11.48
N PRO A 171 -1.85 -20.09 -12.71
CA PRO A 171 -3.26 -20.37 -13.00
C PRO A 171 -3.68 -21.76 -12.56
#